data_e62555349182b867969955f769d2452c
#
_entry.id   e62555349182b867969955f769d2452c
#
_cell.length_a   1.000
_cell.length_b   1.000
_cell.length_c   1.000
_cell.angle_alpha   90.00
_cell.angle_beta   90.00
_cell.angle_gamma   90.00
#
_symmetry.space_group_name_H-M   'P 1'
#
loop_
_entity.id
_entity.type
_entity.pdbx_description
1 polymer ?
#
loop_
_entity_poly.entity_id
_entity_poly.type
_entity_poly.pdbx_seq_one_letter_code
_entity_poly.pdbx_strand_id
1 'polypeptide(L)'
;MWINQQDLGIDNIFTDDLIYIESWGPKYENRELLKHWFNEWNTRGKVLIWDIKQFFHKDNQTIVEWYFKNKMNTGNFEEFDGISLVVWTKDNKIKELKEFGCNLNNYNPYEESDIPQFRDEKVNWF
;
A
#
# COMPACT_ATOMS: atom_id res chain seq x y z
N MET A 1 -1.93 13.04 2.08
CA MET A 1 -1.15 12.74 3.29
C MET A 1 0.26 12.31 2.95
N TRP A 2 0.47 11.13 2.36
CA TRP A 2 1.78 10.52 2.13
C TRP A 2 2.74 11.37 1.29
N ILE A 3 2.30 11.90 0.14
CA ILE A 3 3.13 12.74 -0.74
C ILE A 3 3.61 14.01 -0.03
N ASN A 4 2.76 14.62 0.78
CA ASN A 4 3.07 15.86 1.50
C ASN A 4 3.73 15.60 2.88
N GLN A 5 3.85 14.35 3.29
CA GLN A 5 4.38 13.93 4.59
C GLN A 5 3.67 14.62 5.78
N GLN A 6 2.37 14.85 5.65
CA GLN A 6 1.54 15.53 6.64
C GLN A 6 0.30 14.72 6.97
N ASP A 7 0.00 14.58 8.25
CA ASP A 7 -1.29 14.06 8.71
C ASP A 7 -2.37 15.11 8.39
N LEU A 8 -3.18 14.83 7.37
CA LEU A 8 -4.29 15.67 6.92
C LEU A 8 -5.64 15.17 7.43
N GLY A 9 -5.65 14.37 8.49
CA GLY A 9 -6.89 13.94 9.13
C GLY A 9 -7.02 12.44 9.36
N ILE A 10 -5.96 11.74 9.74
CA ILE A 10 -6.01 10.31 10.12
C ILE A 10 -7.13 10.08 11.16
N ASP A 11 -7.26 10.97 12.15
CA ASP A 11 -8.30 10.87 13.19
C ASP A 11 -9.73 10.98 12.64
N ASN A 12 -9.91 11.66 11.53
CA ASN A 12 -11.22 11.83 10.89
C ASN A 12 -11.56 10.72 9.89
N ILE A 13 -10.52 10.13 9.29
CA ILE A 13 -10.66 9.14 8.22
C ILE A 13 -10.84 7.73 8.79
N PHE A 14 -10.12 7.39 9.85
CA PHE A 14 -10.06 6.04 10.41
C PHE A 14 -10.76 5.93 11.77
N THR A 15 -11.30 4.74 12.06
CA THR A 15 -11.82 4.44 13.41
C THR A 15 -10.68 4.24 14.41
N ASP A 16 -10.98 4.38 15.72
CA ASP A 16 -9.98 4.16 16.77
C ASP A 16 -9.44 2.73 16.78
N ASP A 17 -10.32 1.75 16.50
CA ASP A 17 -10.05 0.32 16.43
C ASP A 17 -9.72 -0.17 15.02
N LEU A 18 -9.18 0.71 14.17
CA LEU A 18 -8.75 0.39 12.82
C LEU A 18 -7.90 -0.87 12.76
N ILE A 19 -8.11 -1.66 11.73
CA ILE A 19 -7.17 -2.69 11.28
C ILE A 19 -6.60 -2.28 9.93
N TYR A 20 -5.29 -2.09 9.86
CA TYR A 20 -4.56 -1.81 8.63
C TYR A 20 -3.54 -2.90 8.38
N ILE A 21 -3.57 -3.52 7.20
CA ILE A 21 -2.68 -4.62 6.83
C ILE A 21 -1.94 -4.24 5.55
N GLU A 22 -0.61 -4.17 5.63
CA GLU A 22 0.23 -3.98 4.44
C GLU A 22 0.37 -5.28 3.64
N SER A 23 0.63 -5.17 2.34
CA SER A 23 0.72 -6.30 1.40
C SER A 23 1.79 -7.34 1.75
N TRP A 24 2.81 -6.96 2.50
CA TRP A 24 3.97 -7.78 2.85
C TRP A 24 3.96 -8.31 4.30
N GLY A 25 2.91 -7.99 5.10
CA GLY A 25 2.66 -8.63 6.38
C GLY A 25 2.43 -7.75 7.60
N PRO A 26 2.99 -6.54 7.73
CA PRO A 26 2.73 -5.68 8.89
C PRO A 26 1.25 -5.40 9.08
N LYS A 27 0.83 -5.42 10.35
CA LYS A 27 -0.55 -5.18 10.76
C LYS A 27 -0.58 -4.16 11.90
N TYR A 28 -1.39 -3.15 11.73
CA TYR A 28 -1.62 -2.10 12.73
C TYR A 28 -3.06 -2.23 13.25
N GLU A 29 -3.22 -2.50 14.54
CA GLU A 29 -4.51 -2.87 15.15
C GLU A 29 -5.25 -1.71 15.81
N ASN A 30 -4.76 -0.48 15.67
CA ASN A 30 -5.44 0.73 16.09
C ASN A 30 -4.89 1.95 15.37
N ARG A 31 -5.64 3.05 15.43
CA ARG A 31 -5.31 4.30 14.77
C ARG A 31 -4.00 4.92 15.27
N GLU A 32 -3.70 4.79 16.55
CA GLU A 32 -2.46 5.34 17.13
C GLU A 32 -1.21 4.63 16.58
N LEU A 33 -1.27 3.30 16.38
CA LEU A 33 -0.19 2.55 15.71
C LEU A 33 -0.05 2.96 14.25
N LEU A 34 -1.16 3.21 13.54
CA LEU A 34 -1.12 3.74 12.18
C LEU A 34 -0.44 5.10 12.12
N LYS A 35 -0.77 6.02 13.05
CA LYS A 35 -0.12 7.35 13.13
C LYS A 35 1.36 7.23 13.46
N HIS A 36 1.72 6.33 14.38
CA HIS A 36 3.11 6.08 14.72
C HIS A 36 3.89 5.59 13.50
N TRP A 37 3.35 4.59 12.77
CA TRP A 37 3.96 4.10 11.54
C TRP A 37 4.06 5.19 10.47
N PHE A 38 3.00 5.96 10.24
CA PHE A 38 3.02 7.08 9.29
C PHE A 38 4.15 8.06 9.59
N ASN A 39 4.30 8.48 10.85
CA ASN A 39 5.34 9.41 11.26
C ASN A 39 6.74 8.81 11.12
N GLU A 40 6.92 7.56 11.55
CA GLU A 40 8.20 6.85 11.49
C GLU A 40 8.64 6.62 10.04
N TRP A 41 7.74 6.12 9.17
CA TRP A 41 8.03 5.87 7.77
C TRP A 41 8.50 7.15 7.05
N ASN A 42 7.86 8.29 7.32
CA ASN A 42 8.24 9.58 6.74
C ASN A 42 9.65 10.06 7.18
N THR A 43 10.26 9.45 8.17
CA THR A 43 11.67 9.70 8.52
C THR A 43 12.64 8.88 7.67
N ARG A 44 12.18 7.79 7.02
CA ARG A 44 12.99 6.85 6.24
C ARG A 44 12.88 7.02 4.74
N GLY A 45 11.79 7.57 4.26
CA GLY A 45 11.52 7.67 2.84
C GLY A 45 10.57 8.81 2.48
N LYS A 46 10.36 8.95 1.20
CA LYS A 46 9.41 9.92 0.63
C LYS A 46 8.59 9.26 -0.47
N VAL A 47 7.27 9.37 -0.38
CA VAL A 47 6.38 9.00 -1.48
C VAL A 47 6.51 10.03 -2.59
N LEU A 48 6.84 9.58 -3.79
CA LEU A 48 6.97 10.42 -4.98
C LEU A 48 5.69 10.46 -5.78
N ILE A 49 5.04 9.30 -5.93
CA ILE A 49 3.82 9.12 -6.70
C ILE A 49 2.91 8.17 -5.95
N TRP A 50 1.64 8.51 -5.84
CA TRP A 50 0.56 7.60 -5.48
C TRP A 50 -0.61 7.95 -6.37
N ASP A 51 -0.72 7.25 -7.49
CA ASP A 51 -1.67 7.52 -8.55
C ASP A 51 -2.87 6.57 -8.42
N ILE A 52 -4.04 7.13 -8.19
CA ILE A 52 -5.29 6.37 -8.08
C ILE A 52 -5.87 6.19 -9.47
N LYS A 53 -6.02 4.93 -9.89
CA LYS A 53 -6.50 4.58 -11.23
C LYS A 53 -8.03 4.46 -11.29
N GLN A 54 -8.62 3.68 -10.36
CA GLN A 54 -10.06 3.44 -10.34
C GLN A 54 -10.57 2.91 -9.00
N PHE A 55 -11.89 2.95 -8.84
CA PHE A 55 -12.61 2.46 -7.67
C PHE A 55 -13.71 1.48 -8.06
N PHE A 56 -13.92 0.46 -7.22
CA PHE A 56 -15.05 -0.45 -7.29
C PHE A 56 -15.74 -0.47 -5.92
N HIS A 57 -17.05 -0.27 -5.91
CA HIS A 57 -17.84 -0.23 -4.67
C HIS A 57 -18.85 -1.37 -4.63
N LYS A 58 -18.97 -2.01 -3.48
CA LYS A 58 -20.03 -2.97 -3.18
C LYS A 58 -20.37 -2.89 -1.70
N ASP A 59 -21.63 -2.58 -1.40
CA ASP A 59 -22.12 -2.42 -0.02
C ASP A 59 -21.27 -1.40 0.76
N ASN A 60 -20.70 -1.83 1.89
CA ASN A 60 -19.79 -1.01 2.70
C ASN A 60 -18.31 -1.22 2.37
N GLN A 61 -17.99 -1.71 1.20
CA GLN A 61 -16.62 -2.00 0.76
C GLN A 61 -16.24 -1.20 -0.49
N THR A 62 -14.97 -0.85 -0.55
CA THR A 62 -14.35 -0.22 -1.73
C THR A 62 -13.06 -0.94 -2.06
N ILE A 63 -12.88 -1.28 -3.33
CA ILE A 63 -11.57 -1.64 -3.88
C ILE A 63 -11.06 -0.43 -4.64
N VAL A 64 -9.81 -0.04 -4.38
CA VAL A 64 -9.12 1.02 -5.10
C VAL A 64 -7.86 0.47 -5.74
N GLU A 65 -7.71 0.66 -7.04
CA GLU A 65 -6.50 0.33 -7.80
C GLU A 65 -5.60 1.56 -7.86
N TRP A 66 -4.29 1.35 -7.64
CA TRP A 66 -3.32 2.44 -7.61
C TRP A 66 -1.93 1.99 -8.07
N TYR A 67 -1.12 2.96 -8.50
CA TYR A 67 0.32 2.84 -8.70
C TYR A 67 1.04 3.64 -7.62
N PHE A 68 2.12 3.08 -7.10
CA PHE A 68 2.92 3.66 -6.04
C PHE A 68 4.40 3.72 -6.42
N LYS A 69 5.05 4.83 -6.04
CA LYS A 69 6.50 4.99 -6.16
C LYS A 69 7.03 5.79 -4.99
N ASN A 70 8.10 5.30 -4.37
CA ASN A 70 8.81 5.99 -3.31
C ASN A 70 10.31 6.06 -3.58
N LYS A 71 11.00 6.86 -2.77
CA LYS A 71 12.45 6.90 -2.64
C LYS A 71 12.81 6.82 -1.17
N MET A 72 13.63 5.83 -0.82
CA MET A 72 14.16 5.69 0.54
C MET A 72 15.38 6.57 0.74
N ASN A 73 15.68 6.95 2.00
CA ASN A 73 16.87 7.75 2.35
C ASN A 73 18.19 7.02 2.02
N THR A 74 18.15 5.70 1.88
CA THR A 74 19.27 4.87 1.38
C THR A 74 19.57 5.10 -0.11
N GLY A 75 18.69 5.82 -0.83
CA GLY A 75 18.79 6.07 -2.27
C GLY A 75 17.99 5.09 -3.14
N ASN A 76 17.44 4.02 -2.55
CA ASN A 76 16.65 3.03 -3.27
C ASN A 76 15.30 3.59 -3.71
N PHE A 77 14.86 3.22 -4.90
CA PHE A 77 13.50 3.44 -5.39
C PHE A 77 12.72 2.13 -5.30
N GLU A 78 11.46 2.25 -4.90
CA GLU A 78 10.50 1.14 -4.89
C GLU A 78 9.28 1.59 -5.67
N GLU A 79 8.77 0.72 -6.55
CA GLU A 79 7.56 1.01 -7.32
C GLU A 79 6.80 -0.28 -7.62
N PHE A 80 5.48 -0.21 -7.52
CA PHE A 80 4.59 -1.33 -7.73
C PHE A 80 3.15 -0.89 -7.97
N ASP A 81 2.36 -1.75 -8.60
CA ASP A 81 0.90 -1.63 -8.66
C ASP A 81 0.28 -2.26 -7.42
N GLY A 82 -0.84 -1.73 -6.98
CA GLY A 82 -1.54 -2.26 -5.83
C GLY A 82 -3.04 -2.08 -5.86
N ILE A 83 -3.67 -2.82 -4.97
CA ILE A 83 -5.08 -2.74 -4.67
C ILE A 83 -5.24 -2.61 -3.15
N SER A 84 -6.09 -1.70 -2.70
CA SER A 84 -6.55 -1.65 -1.33
C SER A 84 -8.01 -2.08 -1.25
N LEU A 85 -8.30 -3.03 -0.33
CA LEU A 85 -9.66 -3.35 0.09
C LEU A 85 -9.97 -2.53 1.33
N VAL A 86 -10.98 -1.68 1.25
CA VAL A 86 -11.40 -0.76 2.31
C VAL A 86 -12.78 -1.16 2.81
N VAL A 87 -12.95 -1.25 4.13
CA VAL A 87 -14.25 -1.50 4.77
C VAL A 87 -14.65 -0.26 5.55
N TRP A 88 -15.83 0.27 5.25
CA TRP A 88 -16.38 1.49 5.81
C TRP A 88 -17.35 1.25 6.97
N THR A 89 -17.39 2.16 7.91
CA THR A 89 -18.48 2.29 8.87
C THR A 89 -19.65 3.07 8.26
N LYS A 90 -20.81 3.06 8.96
CA LYS A 90 -21.98 3.88 8.58
C LYS A 90 -21.70 5.39 8.62
N ASP A 91 -20.69 5.80 9.41
CA ASP A 91 -20.27 7.20 9.55
C ASP A 91 -19.17 7.59 8.55
N ASN A 92 -18.97 6.79 7.50
CA ASN A 92 -17.97 7.00 6.47
C ASN A 92 -16.51 7.06 7.00
N LYS A 93 -16.21 6.29 8.05
CA LYS A 93 -14.83 6.06 8.49
C LYS A 93 -14.34 4.70 8.04
N ILE A 94 -13.05 4.59 7.79
CA ILE A 94 -12.39 3.34 7.47
C ILE A 94 -12.13 2.57 8.76
N LYS A 95 -12.70 1.36 8.87
CA LYS A 95 -12.46 0.44 9.99
C LYS A 95 -11.48 -0.68 9.65
N GLU A 96 -11.32 -0.99 8.37
CA GLU A 96 -10.34 -1.95 7.90
C GLU A 96 -9.80 -1.52 6.53
N LEU A 97 -8.48 -1.64 6.36
CA LEU A 97 -7.80 -1.46 5.08
C LEU A 97 -6.77 -2.58 4.92
N LYS A 98 -6.84 -3.28 3.79
CA LYS A 98 -5.86 -4.31 3.44
C LYS A 98 -5.31 -4.05 2.05
N GLU A 99 -3.99 -4.05 1.96
CA GLU A 99 -3.27 -3.84 0.72
C GLU A 99 -2.82 -5.16 0.07
N PHE A 100 -2.80 -5.16 -1.26
CA PHE A 100 -2.27 -6.22 -2.10
C PHE A 100 -1.37 -5.57 -3.14
N GLY A 101 -0.13 -6.00 -3.23
CA GLY A 101 0.84 -5.47 -4.18
C GLY A 101 1.10 -6.42 -5.35
N CYS A 102 1.55 -5.85 -6.47
CA CYS A 102 1.96 -6.58 -7.65
C CYS A 102 3.26 -6.00 -8.22
N ASN A 103 4.25 -6.87 -8.47
CA ASN A 103 5.51 -6.48 -9.08
C ASN A 103 5.29 -5.99 -10.52
N LEU A 104 5.96 -4.90 -10.91
CA LEU A 104 5.93 -4.36 -12.27
C LEU A 104 6.86 -5.10 -13.23
N ASN A 105 7.87 -5.80 -12.71
CA ASN A 105 8.86 -6.53 -13.52
C ASN A 105 8.32 -7.88 -14.01
N ASN A 106 7.33 -7.82 -14.89
CA ASN A 106 6.76 -9.01 -15.50
C ASN A 106 7.73 -9.62 -16.51
N TYR A 107 7.79 -10.94 -16.58
CA TYR A 107 8.63 -11.68 -17.53
C TYR A 107 7.98 -12.99 -17.95
N ASN A 108 8.41 -13.51 -19.08
CA ASN A 108 8.01 -14.84 -19.55
C ASN A 108 9.04 -15.88 -19.08
N PRO A 109 8.70 -16.80 -18.17
CA PRO A 109 9.65 -17.82 -17.71
C PRO A 109 10.04 -18.84 -18.79
N TYR A 110 9.30 -18.89 -19.90
CA TYR A 110 9.52 -19.80 -21.03
C TYR A 110 10.10 -19.13 -22.27
N GLU A 111 10.70 -17.93 -22.13
CA GLU A 111 11.20 -17.15 -23.27
C GLU A 111 12.30 -17.88 -24.06
N GLU A 112 13.13 -18.66 -23.37
CA GLU A 112 14.28 -19.35 -23.98
C GLU A 112 14.05 -20.83 -24.29
N SER A 113 13.12 -21.50 -23.57
CA SER A 113 12.86 -22.94 -23.74
C SER A 113 11.55 -23.37 -23.07
N ASP A 114 11.17 -24.64 -23.26
CA ASP A 114 10.02 -25.27 -22.59
C ASP A 114 10.29 -25.57 -21.09
N ILE A 115 11.50 -25.31 -20.61
CA ILE A 115 11.85 -25.42 -19.19
C ILE A 115 11.79 -24.02 -18.58
N PRO A 116 10.92 -23.77 -17.58
CA PRO A 116 10.74 -22.44 -17.03
C PRO A 116 11.98 -21.97 -16.25
N GLN A 117 12.39 -20.74 -16.50
CA GLN A 117 13.42 -20.04 -15.74
C GLN A 117 12.79 -18.96 -14.89
N PHE A 118 12.63 -19.26 -13.59
CA PHE A 118 12.11 -18.29 -12.63
C PHE A 118 13.25 -17.40 -12.12
N ARG A 119 12.98 -16.10 -12.08
CA ARG A 119 13.89 -15.14 -11.46
C ARG A 119 13.77 -15.27 -9.95
N ASP A 120 14.92 -15.43 -9.28
CA ASP A 120 15.01 -15.41 -7.81
C ASP A 120 15.13 -13.94 -7.34
N GLU A 121 14.19 -13.12 -7.76
CA GLU A 121 14.13 -11.72 -7.35
C GLU A 121 13.51 -11.64 -5.95
N LYS A 122 14.31 -11.20 -5.00
CA LYS A 122 13.73 -10.64 -3.77
C LYS A 122 12.87 -9.46 -4.17
N VAL A 123 11.62 -9.52 -3.83
CA VAL A 123 10.68 -8.43 -4.07
C VAL A 123 11.15 -7.23 -3.26
N ASN A 124 11.70 -6.21 -3.93
CA ASN A 124 12.35 -5.05 -3.29
C ASN A 124 11.37 -3.94 -2.89
N TRP A 125 10.09 -4.25 -2.76
CA TRP A 125 9.04 -3.29 -2.37
C TRP A 125 8.56 -3.48 -0.93
N PHE A 126 9.42 -4.08 -0.11
CA PHE A 126 9.21 -4.28 1.32
C PHE A 126 10.36 -3.73 2.16
#